data_3f2b5f365e1b9356e773a2c1b6c9864c
#
_entry.id   3f2b5f365e1b9356e773a2c1b6c9864c
#
_cell.length_a   1.000
_cell.length_b   1.000
_cell.length_c   1.000
_cell.angle_alpha   90.00
_cell.angle_beta   90.00
_cell.angle_gamma   90.00
#
_symmetry.space_group_name_H-M   'P 1'
#
loop_
_entity.id
_entity.type
_entity.pdbx_description
1 polymer ?
#
loop_
_entity_poly.entity_id
_entity_poly.type
_entity_poly.pdbx_seq_one_letter_code
_entity_poly.pdbx_strand_id
1 'polypeptide(L)'
;MKLNKTLLISLLAALTLSAVSCGEENKGPVEPDGPETPELTEPGNTMVIYEANPKVFASSKSLKAIEDRLDEIQDLGVNVLWLMPIQQQGSKNSVGSPYCIRNFKAVNSSYGTIDDLKSLVRKAHSMDMKVILDWIADHASWDNVWIEQHPEWFTKDANGNIISPAGMGWNDVADLNFNSKELRTAMIDAMTFWVKEADIDGFRGEYADGVPADFWKDALDAVLALKADAVLLAEGSELELLDCGFQMLYGWDFQSKLASVFSGRMDVSRLYDAHANEYKGLAEGKERLRFSTNHDKAMNEASPITMYKGERGAMSAFVISAYMGGIPLIYSSQEIGYAKTVNFFTNVLMDWNSNPAYTEEYQKVMAAYQESAPIRGGEPVLYNTGDGVSIYYKGGLMVVANTSGSSVQVKTPMERAGDKAVYMMTGKSENIPAALNLEAYQYKIWKIEK
;
A
#
# COMPACT_ATOMS: atom_id res chain seq x y z
N MET A 1 -14.95 18.42 -63.48
CA MET A 1 -15.32 17.70 -64.73
C MET A 1 -15.58 16.25 -64.36
N LYS A 2 -16.87 15.90 -64.38
CA LYS A 2 -17.56 14.65 -64.73
C LYS A 2 -17.03 13.36 -64.06
N LEU A 3 -17.80 12.73 -63.14
CA LEU A 3 -18.97 11.80 -63.39
C LEU A 3 -18.46 10.43 -63.89
N ASN A 4 -18.87 9.27 -63.47
CA ASN A 4 -20.10 8.68 -62.91
C ASN A 4 -19.81 7.21 -62.57
N LYS A 5 -20.43 6.65 -61.52
CA LYS A 5 -21.54 5.66 -61.54
C LYS A 5 -21.22 4.30 -62.24
N THR A 6 -21.57 3.10 -61.76
CA THR A 6 -22.81 2.53 -61.25
C THR A 6 -22.54 1.05 -60.89
N LEU A 7 -22.96 0.53 -59.73
CA LEU A 7 -24.11 -0.39 -59.46
C LEU A 7 -24.25 -1.69 -60.31
N LEU A 8 -24.33 -2.87 -59.66
CA LEU A 8 -25.44 -3.85 -59.65
C LEU A 8 -24.98 -5.20 -59.02
N ILE A 9 -25.50 -5.57 -57.94
CA ILE A 9 -26.48 -6.61 -57.52
C ILE A 9 -26.53 -7.89 -58.38
N SER A 10 -26.36 -9.06 -57.76
CA SER A 10 -27.36 -10.14 -57.76
C SER A 10 -26.97 -11.34 -56.88
N LEU A 11 -27.95 -11.80 -56.14
CA LEU A 11 -28.10 -13.03 -55.35
C LEU A 11 -27.97 -14.27 -56.25
N LEU A 12 -27.45 -15.39 -55.73
CA LEU A 12 -28.15 -16.68 -55.72
C LEU A 12 -27.50 -17.68 -54.77
N ALA A 13 -28.34 -18.35 -54.03
CA ALA A 13 -28.03 -19.45 -53.12
C ALA A 13 -27.90 -20.77 -53.88
N ALA A 14 -27.05 -21.68 -53.40
CA ALA A 14 -27.29 -23.12 -53.49
C ALA A 14 -26.42 -23.90 -52.46
N LEU A 15 -27.06 -24.77 -51.72
CA LEU A 15 -26.52 -25.80 -50.83
C LEU A 15 -25.66 -26.81 -51.59
N THR A 16 -24.61 -27.36 -50.94
CA THR A 16 -24.41 -28.82 -50.83
C THR A 16 -23.26 -29.16 -49.85
N LEU A 17 -23.60 -29.98 -48.92
CA LEU A 17 -22.89 -31.11 -48.21
C LEU A 17 -21.35 -31.21 -48.18
N SER A 18 -20.89 -31.28 -46.94
CA SER A 18 -19.98 -32.26 -46.31
C SER A 18 -18.67 -32.65 -46.98
N ALA A 19 -17.57 -32.25 -46.37
CA ALA A 19 -16.43 -33.13 -46.10
C ALA A 19 -15.71 -32.70 -44.83
N VAL A 20 -15.69 -33.59 -43.83
CA VAL A 20 -14.84 -33.49 -42.63
C VAL A 20 -13.40 -33.66 -43.09
N SER A 21 -12.59 -32.63 -42.88
CA SER A 21 -11.13 -32.74 -42.93
C SER A 21 -10.60 -32.28 -41.56
N CYS A 22 -10.10 -33.22 -40.81
CA CYS A 22 -9.26 -32.96 -39.63
C CYS A 22 -7.98 -32.27 -40.11
N GLY A 23 -7.93 -30.94 -39.94
CA GLY A 23 -6.68 -30.17 -39.94
C GLY A 23 -6.22 -30.00 -38.51
N GLU A 24 -5.17 -30.70 -38.14
CA GLU A 24 -4.41 -30.40 -36.91
C GLU A 24 -3.85 -28.99 -37.07
N GLU A 25 -4.44 -28.03 -36.35
CA GLU A 25 -3.79 -26.76 -36.09
C GLU A 25 -2.59 -27.05 -35.19
N ASN A 26 -1.42 -26.88 -35.77
CA ASN A 26 -0.13 -26.89 -35.10
C ASN A 26 -0.09 -25.68 -34.18
N LYS A 27 -0.64 -25.80 -32.96
CA LYS A 27 -0.42 -24.85 -31.89
C LYS A 27 1.07 -24.93 -31.57
N GLY A 28 1.79 -23.87 -31.88
CA GLY A 28 3.16 -23.69 -31.39
C GLY A 28 3.24 -23.91 -29.88
N PRO A 29 4.44 -24.15 -29.34
CA PRO A 29 4.59 -24.38 -27.91
C PRO A 29 3.97 -23.19 -27.17
N VAL A 30 2.93 -23.46 -26.39
CA VAL A 30 2.40 -22.51 -25.38
C VAL A 30 3.55 -22.33 -24.40
N GLU A 31 4.14 -21.14 -24.36
CA GLU A 31 5.02 -20.78 -23.27
C GLU A 31 4.25 -21.02 -21.97
N PRO A 32 4.84 -21.71 -20.98
CA PRO A 32 4.17 -21.89 -19.70
C PRO A 32 3.85 -20.50 -19.13
N ASP A 33 2.59 -20.24 -18.86
CA ASP A 33 2.16 -19.07 -18.14
C ASP A 33 3.04 -18.98 -16.87
N GLY A 34 3.65 -17.80 -16.65
CA GLY A 34 4.41 -17.55 -15.43
C GLY A 34 3.53 -17.76 -14.18
N PRO A 35 4.11 -17.88 -12.99
CA PRO A 35 3.33 -18.07 -11.78
C PRO A 35 2.28 -16.96 -11.65
N GLU A 36 1.02 -17.36 -11.47
CA GLU A 36 -0.08 -16.41 -11.31
C GLU A 36 0.14 -15.58 -10.05
N THR A 37 -0.03 -14.25 -10.17
CA THR A 37 0.02 -13.37 -9.00
C THR A 37 -1.16 -13.70 -8.09
N PRO A 38 -0.94 -13.93 -6.77
CA PRO A 38 -2.03 -14.19 -5.86
C PRO A 38 -3.06 -13.05 -5.88
N GLU A 39 -4.32 -13.38 -6.09
CA GLU A 39 -5.41 -12.42 -6.01
C GLU A 39 -5.70 -12.05 -4.55
N LEU A 40 -6.04 -10.79 -4.32
CA LEU A 40 -6.54 -10.33 -3.04
C LEU A 40 -8.00 -10.76 -2.91
N THR A 41 -8.26 -11.72 -2.04
CA THR A 41 -9.56 -12.41 -1.95
C THR A 41 -10.75 -11.51 -1.68
N GLU A 42 -11.82 -11.65 -2.43
CA GLU A 42 -13.16 -11.11 -2.20
C GLU A 42 -14.04 -12.11 -1.42
N PRO A 43 -15.08 -11.71 -0.70
CA PRO A 43 -15.38 -10.37 -0.22
C PRO A 43 -14.62 -10.04 1.05
N GLY A 44 -14.30 -8.78 1.23
CA GLY A 44 -13.72 -8.34 2.48
C GLY A 44 -12.29 -8.73 2.65
N ASN A 45 -11.44 -8.11 1.86
CA ASN A 45 -10.00 -8.18 2.10
C ASN A 45 -9.71 -7.87 3.57
N THR A 46 -9.12 -8.82 4.27
CA THR A 46 -8.74 -8.69 5.68
C THR A 46 -7.33 -8.15 5.85
N MET A 47 -6.61 -7.89 4.75
CA MET A 47 -5.24 -7.38 4.81
C MET A 47 -5.19 -6.01 5.46
N VAL A 48 -4.32 -5.87 6.43
CA VAL A 48 -3.97 -4.61 7.11
C VAL A 48 -2.46 -4.59 7.28
N ILE A 49 -1.84 -3.57 6.74
CA ILE A 49 -0.38 -3.44 6.75
C ILE A 49 0.05 -2.50 7.88
N TYR A 50 1.06 -2.92 8.65
CA TYR A 50 1.75 -2.06 9.59
C TYR A 50 3.16 -1.76 9.08
N GLU A 51 3.43 -0.49 8.83
CA GLU A 51 4.74 0.01 8.39
C GLU A 51 5.61 0.27 9.62
N ALA A 52 6.56 -0.60 9.86
CA ALA A 52 7.47 -0.53 11.00
C ALA A 52 8.77 0.19 10.63
N ASN A 53 9.00 1.35 11.22
CA ASN A 53 10.27 2.06 11.16
C ASN A 53 11.20 1.58 12.26
N PRO A 54 12.29 0.83 12.00
CA PRO A 54 13.16 0.30 13.05
C PRO A 54 13.72 1.36 14.00
N LYS A 55 13.89 2.60 13.51
CA LYS A 55 14.51 3.70 14.29
C LYS A 55 13.59 4.32 15.34
N VAL A 56 12.29 3.96 15.37
CA VAL A 56 11.38 4.42 16.41
C VAL A 56 11.19 3.40 17.53
N PHE A 57 11.57 2.13 17.30
CA PHE A 57 11.43 1.06 18.29
C PHE A 57 12.61 1.01 19.27
N ALA A 58 13.83 1.08 18.76
CA ALA A 58 15.04 1.07 19.59
C ALA A 58 16.23 1.73 18.88
N SER A 59 17.19 2.21 19.64
CA SER A 59 18.47 2.73 19.11
C SER A 59 19.44 1.63 18.69
N SER A 60 19.20 0.40 19.14
CA SER A 60 19.92 -0.82 18.75
C SER A 60 19.02 -2.03 18.93
N LYS A 61 19.28 -3.11 18.17
CA LYS A 61 18.47 -4.34 18.19
C LYS A 61 16.99 -4.08 17.91
N SER A 62 16.71 -3.22 16.97
CA SER A 62 15.36 -2.79 16.65
C SER A 62 14.48 -3.95 16.17
N LEU A 63 15.05 -4.95 15.47
CA LEU A 63 14.30 -6.16 15.07
C LEU A 63 13.74 -6.91 16.27
N LYS A 64 14.55 -7.03 17.34
CA LYS A 64 14.07 -7.64 18.60
C LYS A 64 13.00 -6.78 19.28
N ALA A 65 13.14 -5.47 19.29
CA ALA A 65 12.15 -4.57 19.87
C ALA A 65 10.81 -4.61 19.07
N ILE A 66 10.85 -4.79 17.75
CA ILE A 66 9.65 -5.00 16.92
C ILE A 66 9.04 -6.38 17.24
N GLU A 67 9.87 -7.45 17.28
CA GLU A 67 9.42 -8.80 17.61
C GLU A 67 8.69 -8.83 18.98
N ASP A 68 9.22 -8.11 19.98
CA ASP A 68 8.63 -8.05 21.32
C ASP A 68 7.25 -7.37 21.32
N ARG A 69 6.94 -6.55 20.31
CA ARG A 69 5.68 -5.83 20.19
C ARG A 69 4.70 -6.41 19.14
N LEU A 70 4.99 -7.58 18.59
CA LEU A 70 4.09 -8.17 17.57
C LEU A 70 2.68 -8.43 18.11
N ASP A 71 2.54 -8.76 19.39
CA ASP A 71 1.22 -8.98 20.00
C ASP A 71 0.39 -7.68 19.97
N GLU A 72 0.98 -6.55 20.38
CA GLU A 72 0.28 -5.25 20.36
C GLU A 72 0.03 -4.74 18.94
N ILE A 73 0.92 -5.06 17.99
CA ILE A 73 0.71 -4.74 16.56
C ILE A 73 -0.44 -5.58 16.00
N GLN A 74 -0.55 -6.86 16.35
CA GLN A 74 -1.66 -7.72 15.95
C GLN A 74 -3.00 -7.24 16.52
N ASP A 75 -3.01 -6.73 17.78
CA ASP A 75 -4.20 -6.16 18.40
C ASP A 75 -4.77 -4.95 17.66
N LEU A 76 -3.97 -4.33 16.76
CA LEU A 76 -4.43 -3.33 15.81
C LEU A 76 -5.08 -3.94 14.55
N GLY A 77 -5.39 -5.24 14.53
CA GLY A 77 -5.97 -5.93 13.39
C GLY A 77 -5.00 -6.17 12.23
N VAL A 78 -3.70 -5.97 12.46
CA VAL A 78 -2.63 -6.11 11.48
C VAL A 78 -2.34 -7.59 11.20
N ASN A 79 -2.17 -7.92 9.93
CA ASN A 79 -1.74 -9.24 9.48
C ASN A 79 -0.59 -9.21 8.46
N VAL A 80 -0.09 -8.02 8.12
CA VAL A 80 1.13 -7.84 7.33
C VAL A 80 2.03 -6.80 7.99
N LEU A 81 3.22 -7.22 8.38
CA LEU A 81 4.27 -6.34 8.87
C LEU A 81 5.20 -5.94 7.72
N TRP A 82 5.20 -4.67 7.35
CA TRP A 82 6.18 -4.12 6.42
C TRP A 82 7.33 -3.49 7.23
N LEU A 83 8.52 -4.07 7.12
CA LEU A 83 9.74 -3.52 7.68
C LEU A 83 10.33 -2.50 6.70
N MET A 84 10.42 -1.23 7.08
CA MET A 84 11.23 -0.23 6.37
C MET A 84 12.67 -0.75 6.24
N PRO A 85 13.52 -0.20 5.33
CA PRO A 85 14.78 -0.83 4.96
C PRO A 85 15.62 -1.29 6.14
N ILE A 86 15.84 -2.60 6.21
CA ILE A 86 16.66 -3.26 7.26
C ILE A 86 18.05 -3.62 6.78
N GLN A 87 18.33 -3.45 5.49
CA GLN A 87 19.60 -3.80 4.89
C GLN A 87 20.72 -2.91 5.42
N GLN A 88 21.98 -3.37 5.27
CA GLN A 88 23.15 -2.64 5.71
C GLN A 88 23.21 -1.27 5.02
N GLN A 89 23.13 -0.22 5.82
CA GLN A 89 23.18 1.17 5.37
C GLN A 89 24.62 1.60 5.04
N GLY A 90 24.75 2.44 4.01
CA GLY A 90 26.02 3.08 3.67
C GLY A 90 26.34 4.31 4.51
N SER A 91 27.60 4.74 4.45
CA SER A 91 28.11 5.87 5.21
C SER A 91 28.68 6.98 4.33
N LYS A 92 29.13 6.67 3.12
CA LYS A 92 29.74 7.65 2.21
C LYS A 92 28.66 8.57 1.63
N ASN A 93 28.83 9.86 1.81
CA ASN A 93 27.88 10.92 1.43
C ASN A 93 26.47 10.75 2.07
N SER A 94 26.34 9.90 3.09
CA SER A 94 25.06 9.56 3.69
C SER A 94 24.49 10.72 4.48
N VAL A 95 23.16 10.91 4.34
CA VAL A 95 22.35 11.83 5.18
C VAL A 95 21.69 11.08 6.34
N GLY A 96 21.99 9.78 6.52
CA GLY A 96 21.36 8.92 7.53
C GLY A 96 20.13 8.18 7.02
N SER A 97 19.80 8.30 5.74
CA SER A 97 18.67 7.60 5.13
C SER A 97 18.84 6.07 5.18
N PRO A 98 17.86 5.30 5.64
CA PRO A 98 17.89 3.84 5.57
C PRO A 98 17.80 3.33 4.13
N TYR A 99 17.41 4.16 3.18
CA TYR A 99 17.33 3.82 1.75
C TYR A 99 18.68 3.84 1.05
N CYS A 100 19.75 4.30 1.71
CA CYS A 100 21.12 4.23 1.22
C CYS A 100 21.74 2.85 1.48
N ILE A 101 21.48 1.86 0.60
CA ILE A 101 21.89 0.47 0.82
C ILE A 101 23.36 0.24 0.45
N ARG A 102 24.17 -0.22 1.42
CA ARG A 102 25.56 -0.64 1.21
C ARG A 102 25.68 -2.10 0.77
N ASN A 103 24.88 -2.99 1.38
CA ASN A 103 24.87 -4.41 1.04
C ASN A 103 23.45 -4.94 1.07
N PHE A 104 22.94 -5.34 -0.09
CA PHE A 104 21.59 -5.83 -0.26
C PHE A 104 21.28 -7.16 0.45
N LYS A 105 22.32 -7.93 0.84
CA LYS A 105 22.18 -9.24 1.52
C LYS A 105 22.63 -9.26 2.98
N ALA A 106 22.79 -8.10 3.61
CA ALA A 106 23.21 -8.00 4.98
C ALA A 106 22.24 -7.14 5.80
N VAL A 107 21.93 -7.56 7.01
CA VAL A 107 21.14 -6.76 7.98
C VAL A 107 22.01 -5.62 8.51
N ASN A 108 21.41 -4.45 8.72
CA ASN A 108 22.04 -3.34 9.43
C ASN A 108 22.34 -3.77 10.87
N SER A 109 23.60 -3.74 11.26
CA SER A 109 24.07 -4.22 12.56
C SER A 109 23.47 -3.47 13.75
N SER A 110 22.99 -2.22 13.55
CA SER A 110 22.26 -1.51 14.61
C SER A 110 20.86 -2.06 14.83
N TYR A 111 20.25 -2.69 13.82
CA TYR A 111 18.93 -3.30 13.94
C TYR A 111 18.98 -4.73 14.45
N GLY A 112 20.09 -5.43 14.26
CA GLY A 112 20.28 -6.81 14.69
C GLY A 112 21.07 -7.64 13.70
N THR A 113 20.79 -8.92 13.69
CA THR A 113 21.40 -9.94 12.81
C THR A 113 20.33 -10.59 11.93
N ILE A 114 20.77 -11.41 10.97
CA ILE A 114 19.82 -12.22 10.17
C ILE A 114 19.07 -13.22 11.05
N ASP A 115 19.68 -13.70 12.12
CA ASP A 115 19.01 -14.61 13.06
C ASP A 115 17.92 -13.88 13.87
N ASP A 116 18.11 -12.60 14.21
CA ASP A 116 17.07 -11.78 14.81
C ASP A 116 15.90 -11.58 13.84
N LEU A 117 16.17 -11.34 12.54
CA LEU A 117 15.11 -11.29 11.52
C LEU A 117 14.37 -12.62 11.41
N LYS A 118 15.09 -13.75 11.33
CA LYS A 118 14.50 -15.08 11.31
C LYS A 118 13.63 -15.36 12.54
N SER A 119 14.02 -14.86 13.72
CA SER A 119 13.23 -14.96 14.94
C SER A 119 11.92 -14.17 14.85
N LEU A 120 12.01 -12.92 14.40
CA LEU A 120 10.86 -12.06 14.20
C LEU A 120 9.87 -12.69 13.19
N VAL A 121 10.36 -13.15 12.03
CA VAL A 121 9.52 -13.78 11.00
C VAL A 121 8.83 -15.03 11.55
N ARG A 122 9.55 -15.92 12.24
CA ARG A 122 8.93 -17.11 12.85
C ARG A 122 7.86 -16.74 13.88
N LYS A 123 8.08 -15.71 14.71
CA LYS A 123 7.07 -15.24 15.66
C LYS A 123 5.85 -14.70 14.91
N ALA A 124 6.05 -13.85 13.91
CA ALA A 124 4.97 -13.31 13.09
C ALA A 124 4.15 -14.43 12.43
N HIS A 125 4.81 -15.42 11.82
CA HIS A 125 4.13 -16.58 11.20
C HIS A 125 3.33 -17.40 12.23
N SER A 126 3.84 -17.55 13.47
CA SER A 126 3.09 -18.25 14.54
C SER A 126 1.82 -17.52 14.97
N MET A 127 1.67 -16.25 14.55
CA MET A 127 0.53 -15.37 14.79
C MET A 127 -0.29 -15.12 13.51
N ASP A 128 -0.11 -15.92 12.46
CA ASP A 128 -0.74 -15.74 11.14
C ASP A 128 -0.47 -14.35 10.52
N MET A 129 0.68 -13.76 10.82
CA MET A 129 1.13 -12.50 10.23
C MET A 129 2.21 -12.75 9.19
N LYS A 130 2.13 -12.05 8.05
CA LYS A 130 3.16 -12.00 7.02
C LYS A 130 4.17 -10.90 7.29
N VAL A 131 5.41 -11.07 6.81
CA VAL A 131 6.48 -10.07 6.93
C VAL A 131 7.02 -9.72 5.54
N ILE A 132 6.94 -8.45 5.14
CA ILE A 132 7.51 -7.97 3.89
C ILE A 132 8.65 -6.99 4.15
N LEU A 133 9.62 -6.95 3.23
CA LEU A 133 10.74 -6.01 3.30
C LEU A 133 10.56 -4.86 2.32
N ASP A 134 11.02 -3.69 2.72
CA ASP A 134 11.24 -2.58 1.79
C ASP A 134 12.40 -2.91 0.85
N TRP A 135 12.22 -2.66 -0.45
CA TRP A 135 13.17 -3.03 -1.47
C TRP A 135 13.52 -1.85 -2.38
N ILE A 136 14.76 -1.44 -2.31
CA ILE A 136 15.31 -0.33 -3.08
C ILE A 136 16.00 -0.92 -4.32
N ALA A 137 15.38 -0.79 -5.49
CA ALA A 137 15.95 -1.36 -6.71
C ALA A 137 16.63 -0.31 -7.61
N ASP A 138 16.28 0.96 -7.50
CA ASP A 138 16.71 2.02 -8.43
C ASP A 138 18.08 2.61 -8.10
N HIS A 139 18.53 2.55 -6.82
CA HIS A 139 19.77 3.16 -6.38
C HIS A 139 20.48 2.38 -5.26
N ALA A 140 21.70 2.79 -4.94
CA ALA A 140 22.50 2.23 -3.86
C ALA A 140 23.36 3.32 -3.20
N SER A 141 23.95 3.04 -2.04
CA SER A 141 24.90 3.99 -1.41
C SER A 141 26.19 4.12 -2.20
N TRP A 142 26.90 5.25 -2.02
CA TRP A 142 28.19 5.52 -2.65
C TRP A 142 29.34 4.62 -2.16
N ASP A 143 29.14 3.83 -1.11
CA ASP A 143 30.04 2.78 -0.61
C ASP A 143 29.38 1.40 -0.71
N ASN A 144 28.43 1.22 -1.64
CA ASN A 144 27.87 -0.09 -1.96
C ASN A 144 28.96 -1.04 -2.41
N VAL A 145 28.90 -2.29 -1.96
CA VAL A 145 29.92 -3.31 -2.25
C VAL A 145 30.06 -3.59 -3.76
N TRP A 146 29.01 -3.37 -4.54
CA TRP A 146 29.05 -3.53 -5.99
C TRP A 146 29.80 -2.41 -6.72
N ILE A 147 29.98 -1.22 -6.13
CA ILE A 147 30.74 -0.13 -6.76
C ILE A 147 32.22 -0.54 -6.97
N GLU A 148 32.79 -1.25 -6.00
CA GLU A 148 34.17 -1.74 -6.11
C GLU A 148 34.30 -2.97 -7.01
N GLN A 149 33.31 -3.85 -6.99
CA GLN A 149 33.32 -5.15 -7.68
C GLN A 149 32.84 -5.03 -9.13
N HIS A 150 31.84 -4.19 -9.37
CA HIS A 150 31.09 -4.07 -10.62
C HIS A 150 30.71 -2.62 -10.91
N PRO A 151 31.66 -1.70 -11.09
CA PRO A 151 31.38 -0.28 -11.36
C PRO A 151 30.58 -0.04 -12.66
N GLU A 152 30.53 -1.03 -13.55
CA GLU A 152 29.70 -1.04 -14.77
C GLU A 152 28.20 -1.24 -14.49
N TRP A 153 27.83 -1.67 -13.29
CA TRP A 153 26.43 -1.80 -12.87
C TRP A 153 25.80 -0.47 -12.47
N PHE A 154 26.57 0.61 -12.49
CA PHE A 154 26.10 1.94 -12.13
C PHE A 154 26.08 2.85 -13.35
N THR A 155 25.09 3.75 -13.39
CA THR A 155 24.96 4.75 -14.44
C THR A 155 26.12 5.74 -14.37
N LYS A 156 26.68 6.07 -15.54
CA LYS A 156 27.86 6.95 -15.67
C LYS A 156 27.57 8.15 -16.57
N ASP A 157 28.21 9.26 -16.26
CA ASP A 157 28.25 10.44 -17.13
C ASP A 157 29.15 10.20 -18.37
N ALA A 158 29.22 11.20 -19.24
CA ALA A 158 30.05 11.16 -20.45
C ALA A 158 31.56 11.06 -20.16
N ASN A 159 32.02 11.36 -18.93
CA ASN A 159 33.40 11.25 -18.49
C ASN A 159 33.70 9.90 -17.80
N GLY A 160 32.68 9.03 -17.67
CA GLY A 160 32.80 7.72 -17.03
C GLY A 160 32.66 7.74 -15.51
N ASN A 161 32.24 8.85 -14.90
CA ASN A 161 31.98 8.92 -13.47
C ASN A 161 30.59 8.37 -13.16
N ILE A 162 30.45 7.59 -12.07
CA ILE A 162 29.17 7.16 -11.54
C ILE A 162 28.39 8.41 -11.10
N ILE A 163 27.09 8.43 -11.36
CA ILE A 163 26.20 9.56 -11.06
C ILE A 163 25.05 9.15 -10.13
N SER A 164 24.40 10.15 -9.53
CA SER A 164 23.14 9.99 -8.80
C SER A 164 21.97 9.91 -9.78
N PRO A 165 20.79 9.39 -9.34
CA PRO A 165 19.58 9.37 -10.15
C PRO A 165 19.23 10.76 -10.71
N ALA A 166 19.11 10.84 -12.03
CA ALA A 166 18.97 12.13 -12.73
C ALA A 166 17.65 12.82 -12.38
N GLY A 167 17.71 14.10 -12.03
CA GLY A 167 16.55 14.94 -11.76
C GLY A 167 15.92 14.74 -10.37
N MET A 168 16.37 13.76 -9.57
CA MET A 168 15.76 13.46 -8.26
C MET A 168 16.34 14.30 -7.11
N GLY A 169 17.54 14.85 -7.26
CA GLY A 169 18.22 15.60 -6.20
C GLY A 169 18.78 14.72 -5.08
N TRP A 170 18.80 13.40 -5.25
CA TRP A 170 19.30 12.42 -4.28
C TRP A 170 20.82 12.26 -4.42
N ASN A 171 21.56 13.21 -3.85
CA ASN A 171 23.01 13.23 -3.98
C ASN A 171 23.75 12.24 -3.08
N ASP A 172 23.05 11.61 -2.16
CA ASP A 172 23.54 10.63 -1.19
C ASP A 172 23.56 9.19 -1.71
N VAL A 173 23.04 8.96 -2.93
CA VAL A 173 22.97 7.65 -3.57
C VAL A 173 23.50 7.65 -5.00
N ALA A 174 23.92 6.49 -5.48
CA ALA A 174 24.39 6.21 -6.83
C ALA A 174 23.32 5.45 -7.62
N ASP A 175 23.10 5.87 -8.86
CA ASP A 175 22.10 5.32 -9.77
C ASP A 175 22.50 3.94 -10.31
N LEU A 176 21.57 2.99 -10.34
CA LEU A 176 21.78 1.64 -10.85
C LEU A 176 21.43 1.54 -12.34
N ASN A 177 22.31 0.92 -13.12
CA ASN A 177 22.17 0.81 -14.57
C ASN A 177 21.45 -0.48 -14.99
N PHE A 178 20.15 -0.44 -15.11
CA PHE A 178 19.32 -1.59 -15.53
C PHE A 178 19.52 -2.06 -16.98
N ASN A 179 20.38 -1.43 -17.76
CA ASN A 179 20.84 -2.00 -19.02
C ASN A 179 21.84 -3.16 -18.80
N SER A 180 22.45 -3.29 -17.61
CA SER A 180 23.31 -4.42 -17.25
C SER A 180 22.45 -5.63 -16.88
N LYS A 181 22.60 -6.73 -17.65
CA LYS A 181 21.92 -8.00 -17.34
C LYS A 181 22.48 -8.65 -16.07
N GLU A 182 23.77 -8.46 -15.81
CA GLU A 182 24.43 -8.97 -14.62
C GLU A 182 23.91 -8.28 -13.35
N LEU A 183 23.69 -6.95 -13.39
CA LEU A 183 23.01 -6.22 -12.31
C LEU A 183 21.61 -6.79 -12.05
N ARG A 184 20.80 -6.94 -13.11
CA ARG A 184 19.42 -7.50 -12.98
C ARG A 184 19.45 -8.86 -12.29
N THR A 185 20.36 -9.75 -12.73
CA THR A 185 20.53 -11.08 -12.11
C THR A 185 20.94 -10.98 -10.65
N ALA A 186 21.89 -10.11 -10.31
CA ALA A 186 22.37 -9.92 -8.95
C ALA A 186 21.28 -9.32 -8.03
N MET A 187 20.46 -8.42 -8.56
CA MET A 187 19.35 -7.82 -7.83
C MET A 187 18.25 -8.85 -7.53
N ILE A 188 17.87 -9.69 -8.51
CA ILE A 188 16.93 -10.80 -8.34
C ILE A 188 17.47 -11.81 -7.32
N ASP A 189 18.76 -12.15 -7.40
CA ASP A 189 19.40 -13.04 -6.43
C ASP A 189 19.43 -12.42 -5.02
N ALA A 190 19.53 -11.10 -4.89
CA ALA A 190 19.46 -10.42 -3.61
C ALA A 190 18.01 -10.45 -3.04
N MET A 191 16.98 -10.29 -3.87
CA MET A 191 15.57 -10.44 -3.44
C MET A 191 15.27 -11.87 -2.99
N THR A 192 15.59 -12.84 -3.84
CA THR A 192 15.33 -14.26 -3.54
C THR A 192 16.15 -14.79 -2.37
N PHE A 193 17.31 -14.18 -2.06
CA PHE A 193 18.09 -14.46 -0.86
C PHE A 193 17.24 -14.29 0.42
N TRP A 194 16.52 -13.19 0.56
CA TRP A 194 15.74 -12.92 1.77
C TRP A 194 14.56 -13.90 1.93
N VAL A 195 13.92 -14.28 0.83
CA VAL A 195 12.86 -15.32 0.85
C VAL A 195 13.43 -16.66 1.31
N LYS A 196 14.58 -17.08 0.76
CA LYS A 196 15.21 -18.36 1.09
C LYS A 196 15.79 -18.42 2.49
N GLU A 197 16.46 -17.32 2.91
CA GLU A 197 17.21 -17.31 4.16
C GLU A 197 16.35 -16.91 5.37
N ALA A 198 15.42 -16.00 5.22
CA ALA A 198 14.64 -15.46 6.32
C ALA A 198 13.15 -15.80 6.24
N ASP A 199 12.72 -16.51 5.19
CA ASP A 199 11.31 -16.88 4.96
C ASP A 199 10.35 -15.68 4.97
N ILE A 200 10.81 -14.52 4.47
CA ILE A 200 9.93 -13.35 4.33
C ILE A 200 8.84 -13.60 3.30
N ASP A 201 7.76 -12.83 3.39
CA ASP A 201 6.53 -13.04 2.63
C ASP A 201 6.34 -12.06 1.47
N GLY A 202 7.35 -11.30 1.10
CA GLY A 202 7.25 -10.41 -0.03
C GLY A 202 7.99 -9.09 0.12
N PHE A 203 7.58 -8.11 -0.70
CA PHE A 203 8.30 -6.84 -0.80
C PHE A 203 7.37 -5.65 -1.02
N ARG A 204 7.80 -4.50 -0.50
CA ARG A 204 7.37 -3.19 -0.98
C ARG A 204 8.49 -2.63 -1.88
N GLY A 205 8.22 -2.47 -3.18
CA GLY A 205 9.16 -1.85 -4.11
C GLY A 205 9.17 -0.33 -3.94
N GLU A 206 10.32 0.20 -3.55
CA GLU A 206 10.61 1.64 -3.46
C GLU A 206 10.64 2.25 -4.85
N TYR A 207 10.02 3.43 -5.03
CA TYR A 207 10.02 4.20 -6.27
C TYR A 207 9.89 3.32 -7.53
N ALA A 208 8.89 2.41 -7.51
CA ALA A 208 8.77 1.35 -8.51
C ALA A 208 8.57 1.87 -9.94
N ASP A 209 7.95 3.06 -10.10
CA ASP A 209 7.79 3.74 -11.40
C ASP A 209 9.15 4.12 -12.03
N GLY A 210 10.22 4.24 -11.25
CA GLY A 210 11.57 4.57 -11.71
C GLY A 210 12.40 3.37 -12.16
N VAL A 211 11.89 2.15 -11.98
CA VAL A 211 12.60 0.90 -12.31
C VAL A 211 11.91 0.22 -13.50
N PRO A 212 12.66 -0.33 -14.49
CA PRO A 212 12.04 -0.94 -15.68
C PRO A 212 11.01 -2.03 -15.35
N ALA A 213 9.85 -1.97 -15.99
CA ALA A 213 8.76 -2.91 -15.76
C ALA A 213 9.14 -4.37 -16.06
N ASP A 214 9.92 -4.61 -17.11
CA ASP A 214 10.43 -5.93 -17.48
C ASP A 214 11.37 -6.52 -16.40
N PHE A 215 12.13 -5.68 -15.70
CA PHE A 215 12.90 -6.13 -14.55
C PHE A 215 11.97 -6.54 -13.40
N TRP A 216 10.97 -5.70 -13.08
CA TRP A 216 10.02 -6.07 -12.02
C TRP A 216 9.33 -7.39 -12.33
N LYS A 217 8.92 -7.60 -13.59
CA LYS A 217 8.31 -8.87 -13.97
C LYS A 217 9.23 -10.06 -13.66
N ASP A 218 10.47 -10.03 -14.13
CA ASP A 218 11.44 -11.11 -13.90
C ASP A 218 11.71 -11.33 -12.40
N ALA A 219 11.82 -10.23 -11.65
CA ALA A 219 12.11 -10.28 -10.21
C ALA A 219 10.94 -10.84 -9.40
N LEU A 220 9.72 -10.39 -9.69
CA LEU A 220 8.54 -10.84 -8.99
C LEU A 220 8.16 -12.28 -9.36
N ASP A 221 8.34 -12.69 -10.62
CA ASP A 221 8.19 -14.10 -11.03
C ASP A 221 9.16 -15.00 -10.26
N ALA A 222 10.40 -14.57 -10.05
CA ALA A 222 11.38 -15.33 -9.26
C ALA A 222 10.99 -15.42 -7.77
N VAL A 223 10.40 -14.37 -7.21
CA VAL A 223 9.87 -14.36 -5.83
C VAL A 223 8.66 -15.29 -5.72
N LEU A 224 7.69 -15.17 -6.62
CA LEU A 224 6.47 -15.97 -6.65
C LEU A 224 6.75 -17.47 -6.86
N ALA A 225 7.78 -17.79 -7.63
CA ALA A 225 8.24 -19.18 -7.80
C ALA A 225 8.74 -19.82 -6.48
N LEU A 226 9.19 -19.00 -5.52
CA LEU A 226 9.61 -19.45 -4.19
C LEU A 226 8.48 -19.38 -3.16
N LYS A 227 7.61 -18.39 -3.27
CA LYS A 227 6.52 -18.10 -2.34
C LYS A 227 5.31 -17.59 -3.12
N ALA A 228 4.45 -18.53 -3.52
CA ALA A 228 3.33 -18.25 -4.41
C ALA A 228 2.28 -17.27 -3.82
N ASP A 229 2.22 -17.16 -2.50
CA ASP A 229 1.33 -16.26 -1.75
C ASP A 229 2.04 -14.99 -1.25
N ALA A 230 3.14 -14.59 -1.90
CA ALA A 230 3.88 -13.39 -1.53
C ALA A 230 3.01 -12.12 -1.63
N VAL A 231 3.22 -11.19 -0.70
CA VAL A 231 2.60 -9.86 -0.69
C VAL A 231 3.50 -8.86 -1.41
N LEU A 232 3.01 -8.27 -2.49
CA LEU A 232 3.79 -7.44 -3.40
C LEU A 232 3.13 -6.07 -3.55
N LEU A 233 3.73 -5.06 -2.93
CA LEU A 233 3.28 -3.66 -2.92
C LEU A 233 4.27 -2.79 -3.71
N ALA A 234 3.79 -1.99 -4.65
CA ALA A 234 4.61 -1.00 -5.34
C ALA A 234 4.36 0.41 -4.81
N GLU A 235 5.42 1.11 -4.44
CA GLU A 235 5.36 2.56 -4.39
C GLU A 235 5.43 3.10 -5.82
N GLY A 236 4.26 3.28 -6.39
CA GLY A 236 4.06 3.72 -7.75
C GLY A 236 2.60 4.03 -8.04
N SER A 237 2.34 4.62 -9.18
CA SER A 237 1.01 4.99 -9.67
C SER A 237 0.66 4.36 -11.00
N GLU A 238 1.66 3.91 -11.77
CA GLU A 238 1.47 3.37 -13.10
C GLU A 238 0.85 1.96 -13.05
N LEU A 239 -0.25 1.75 -13.79
CA LEU A 239 -0.96 0.46 -13.81
C LEU A 239 -0.11 -0.68 -14.37
N GLU A 240 0.89 -0.38 -15.21
CA GLU A 240 1.84 -1.35 -15.75
C GLU A 240 2.55 -2.17 -14.65
N LEU A 241 2.76 -1.58 -13.48
CA LEU A 241 3.36 -2.30 -12.34
C LEU A 241 2.50 -3.49 -11.88
N LEU A 242 1.17 -3.39 -12.03
CA LEU A 242 0.27 -4.50 -11.70
C LEU A 242 0.42 -5.67 -12.68
N ASP A 243 0.70 -5.37 -13.95
CA ASP A 243 0.96 -6.38 -14.99
C ASP A 243 2.32 -7.08 -14.76
N CYS A 244 3.23 -6.44 -14.02
CA CYS A 244 4.51 -7.03 -13.63
C CYS A 244 4.40 -8.03 -12.46
N GLY A 245 3.26 -8.08 -11.77
CA GLY A 245 3.05 -8.98 -10.63
C GLY A 245 2.75 -8.28 -9.31
N PHE A 246 2.88 -6.95 -9.19
CA PHE A 246 2.42 -6.25 -8.00
C PHE A 246 0.91 -6.39 -7.82
N GLN A 247 0.47 -6.45 -6.57
CA GLN A 247 -0.95 -6.57 -6.20
C GLN A 247 -1.55 -5.23 -5.81
N MET A 248 -0.72 -4.31 -5.34
CA MET A 248 -1.13 -3.03 -4.77
C MET A 248 -0.26 -1.89 -5.27
N LEU A 249 -0.90 -0.74 -5.49
CA LEU A 249 -0.24 0.55 -5.74
C LEU A 249 -0.63 1.55 -4.65
N TYR A 250 0.17 2.59 -4.48
CA TYR A 250 -0.13 3.66 -3.52
C TYR A 250 -1.33 4.50 -3.94
N GLY A 251 -2.14 4.90 -2.95
CA GLY A 251 -3.25 5.85 -3.09
C GLY A 251 -2.81 7.28 -2.76
N TRP A 252 -1.86 7.83 -3.51
CA TRP A 252 -1.27 9.15 -3.25
C TRP A 252 -2.27 10.30 -3.42
N ASP A 253 -3.10 10.25 -4.49
CA ASP A 253 -4.08 11.32 -4.73
C ASP A 253 -5.17 11.33 -3.67
N PHE A 254 -5.65 10.15 -3.28
CA PHE A 254 -6.61 10.01 -2.19
C PHE A 254 -6.06 10.61 -0.87
N GLN A 255 -4.84 10.26 -0.48
CA GLN A 255 -4.22 10.80 0.74
C GLN A 255 -4.07 12.33 0.68
N SER A 256 -3.62 12.86 -0.45
CA SER A 256 -3.46 14.31 -0.67
C SER A 256 -4.81 15.06 -0.58
N LYS A 257 -5.87 14.50 -1.17
CA LYS A 257 -7.23 15.05 -1.09
C LYS A 257 -7.78 14.94 0.34
N LEU A 258 -7.54 13.82 1.03
CA LEU A 258 -7.93 13.65 2.42
C LEU A 258 -7.37 14.77 3.31
N ALA A 259 -6.06 15.02 3.23
CA ALA A 259 -5.41 16.11 3.96
C ALA A 259 -5.98 17.50 3.57
N SER A 260 -6.30 17.69 2.28
CA SER A 260 -6.87 18.93 1.79
C SER A 260 -8.30 19.16 2.28
N VAL A 261 -9.12 18.13 2.37
CA VAL A 261 -10.48 18.18 2.92
C VAL A 261 -10.45 18.57 4.41
N PHE A 262 -9.66 17.88 5.23
CA PHE A 262 -9.54 18.20 6.66
C PHE A 262 -8.92 19.58 6.95
N SER A 263 -8.17 20.12 6.01
CA SER A 263 -7.68 21.51 6.12
C SER A 263 -8.70 22.56 5.68
N GLY A 264 -9.88 22.16 5.18
CA GLY A 264 -10.92 23.03 4.66
C GLY A 264 -10.62 23.64 3.28
N ARG A 265 -9.57 23.15 2.59
CA ARG A 265 -9.20 23.63 1.25
C ARG A 265 -10.02 23.01 0.13
N MET A 266 -10.61 21.84 0.39
CA MET A 266 -11.39 21.08 -0.59
C MET A 266 -12.68 20.55 0.02
N ASP A 267 -13.69 20.40 -0.81
CA ASP A 267 -14.92 19.68 -0.47
C ASP A 267 -14.69 18.15 -0.49
N VAL A 268 -15.50 17.41 0.27
CA VAL A 268 -15.44 15.94 0.36
C VAL A 268 -15.60 15.26 -1.01
N SER A 269 -16.35 15.87 -1.95
CA SER A 269 -16.51 15.35 -3.31
C SER A 269 -15.17 15.15 -4.02
N ARG A 270 -14.15 15.96 -3.72
CA ARG A 270 -12.81 15.81 -4.30
C ARG A 270 -12.09 14.54 -3.82
N LEU A 271 -12.37 14.11 -2.61
CA LEU A 271 -11.89 12.83 -2.10
C LEU A 271 -12.56 11.66 -2.82
N TYR A 272 -13.85 11.81 -3.12
CA TYR A 272 -14.61 10.81 -3.88
C TYR A 272 -14.12 10.71 -5.33
N ASP A 273 -13.84 11.87 -5.96
CA ASP A 273 -13.23 11.92 -7.28
C ASP A 273 -11.86 11.19 -7.30
N ALA A 274 -11.04 11.42 -6.27
CA ALA A 274 -9.74 10.75 -6.15
C ALA A 274 -9.89 9.23 -6.01
N HIS A 275 -10.84 8.77 -5.17
CA HIS A 275 -11.13 7.36 -5.03
C HIS A 275 -11.51 6.74 -6.39
N ALA A 276 -12.50 7.32 -7.08
CA ALA A 276 -12.95 6.83 -8.36
C ALA A 276 -11.86 6.82 -9.43
N ASN A 277 -11.00 7.86 -9.46
CA ASN A 277 -9.90 7.96 -10.42
C ASN A 277 -8.81 6.91 -10.17
N GLU A 278 -8.46 6.64 -8.92
CA GLU A 278 -7.44 5.66 -8.57
C GLU A 278 -7.87 4.21 -8.85
N TYR A 279 -9.20 3.93 -8.81
CA TYR A 279 -9.75 2.61 -9.15
C TYR A 279 -10.06 2.46 -10.65
N LYS A 280 -10.06 3.57 -11.40
CA LYS A 280 -10.33 3.51 -12.84
C LYS A 280 -9.27 2.70 -13.58
N GLY A 281 -9.68 1.60 -14.20
CA GLY A 281 -8.80 0.71 -14.96
C GLY A 281 -8.00 -0.26 -14.09
N LEU A 282 -8.25 -0.28 -12.77
CA LEU A 282 -7.68 -1.29 -11.90
C LEU A 282 -8.30 -2.65 -12.24
N ALA A 283 -7.48 -3.68 -12.43
CA ALA A 283 -7.96 -5.03 -12.67
C ALA A 283 -8.59 -5.62 -11.41
N GLU A 284 -9.49 -6.58 -11.58
CA GLU A 284 -10.09 -7.34 -10.46
C GLU A 284 -8.99 -7.99 -9.62
N GLY A 285 -9.15 -8.00 -8.30
CA GLY A 285 -8.17 -8.53 -7.36
C GLY A 285 -6.97 -7.61 -7.07
N LYS A 286 -6.83 -6.49 -7.78
CA LYS A 286 -5.79 -5.47 -7.50
C LYS A 286 -6.34 -4.38 -6.61
N GLU A 287 -5.47 -3.76 -5.78
CA GLU A 287 -5.89 -2.83 -4.75
C GLU A 287 -5.03 -1.56 -4.69
N ARG A 288 -5.52 -0.59 -3.93
CA ARG A 288 -4.77 0.61 -3.54
C ARG A 288 -4.41 0.55 -2.06
N LEU A 289 -3.16 0.86 -1.74
CA LEU A 289 -2.76 1.12 -0.35
C LEU A 289 -3.43 2.40 0.13
N ARG A 290 -4.14 2.32 1.25
CA ARG A 290 -4.86 3.45 1.87
C ARG A 290 -4.22 3.86 3.17
N PHE A 291 -3.81 5.11 3.25
CA PHE A 291 -3.12 5.64 4.42
C PHE A 291 -3.52 7.09 4.69
N SER A 292 -3.63 7.45 5.94
CA SER A 292 -3.72 8.84 6.36
C SER A 292 -2.33 9.46 6.52
N THR A 293 -1.31 8.64 6.78
CA THR A 293 0.11 8.99 6.84
C THR A 293 0.98 7.78 6.51
N ASN A 294 2.24 7.99 6.19
CA ASN A 294 3.32 7.03 6.05
C ASN A 294 4.64 7.70 6.51
N HIS A 295 5.78 7.01 6.35
CA HIS A 295 7.09 7.56 6.75
C HIS A 295 7.41 8.91 6.07
N ASP A 296 7.09 9.07 4.77
CA ASP A 296 7.35 10.31 4.02
C ASP A 296 6.50 11.47 4.51
N LYS A 297 5.20 11.24 4.69
CA LYS A 297 4.27 12.27 5.17
C LYS A 297 4.63 12.70 6.58
N ALA A 298 4.93 11.74 7.45
CA ALA A 298 5.31 11.98 8.83
C ALA A 298 6.64 12.76 8.97
N MET A 299 7.57 12.61 8.01
CA MET A 299 8.83 13.34 7.97
C MET A 299 8.69 14.69 7.28
N ASN A 300 8.13 14.70 6.05
CA ASN A 300 8.25 15.82 5.13
C ASN A 300 7.09 16.84 5.25
N GLU A 301 5.95 16.43 5.82
CA GLU A 301 4.79 17.31 5.97
C GLU A 301 4.45 17.56 7.44
N ALA A 302 3.72 16.65 8.08
CA ALA A 302 3.30 16.77 9.46
C ALA A 302 2.89 15.42 10.05
N SER A 303 2.85 15.34 11.39
CA SER A 303 2.18 14.21 12.05
C SER A 303 0.68 14.20 11.71
N PRO A 304 0.00 13.03 11.76
CA PRO A 304 -1.46 12.96 11.59
C PRO A 304 -2.22 13.91 12.53
N ILE A 305 -1.77 14.01 13.77
CA ILE A 305 -2.39 14.90 14.76
C ILE A 305 -2.39 16.36 14.30
N THR A 306 -1.30 16.82 13.71
CA THR A 306 -1.19 18.18 13.16
C THR A 306 -1.95 18.31 11.86
N MET A 307 -1.79 17.35 10.94
CA MET A 307 -2.38 17.36 9.61
C MET A 307 -3.91 17.39 9.67
N TYR A 308 -4.50 16.59 10.56
CA TYR A 308 -5.95 16.42 10.69
C TYR A 308 -6.56 17.13 11.91
N LYS A 309 -5.86 18.13 12.49
CA LYS A 309 -6.39 19.05 13.51
C LYS A 309 -6.73 18.38 14.86
N GLY A 310 -5.93 17.46 15.32
CA GLY A 310 -6.04 16.79 16.61
C GLY A 310 -6.36 15.30 16.49
N GLU A 311 -6.38 14.61 17.62
CA GLU A 311 -6.61 13.16 17.69
C GLU A 311 -7.93 12.74 17.03
N ARG A 312 -9.03 13.45 17.32
CA ARG A 312 -10.35 13.15 16.72
C ARG A 312 -10.34 13.28 15.20
N GLY A 313 -9.70 14.33 14.68
CA GLY A 313 -9.57 14.52 13.24
C GLY A 313 -8.67 13.47 12.59
N ALA A 314 -7.57 13.10 13.24
CA ALA A 314 -6.66 12.06 12.76
C ALA A 314 -7.36 10.69 12.72
N MET A 315 -8.13 10.34 13.76
CA MET A 315 -8.92 9.11 13.78
C MET A 315 -10.03 9.12 12.72
N SER A 316 -10.73 10.23 12.55
CA SER A 316 -11.77 10.38 11.52
C SER A 316 -11.17 10.23 10.10
N ALA A 317 -10.02 10.83 9.86
CA ALA A 317 -9.29 10.67 8.59
C ALA A 317 -8.83 9.22 8.36
N PHE A 318 -8.35 8.55 9.40
CA PHE A 318 -7.98 7.15 9.33
C PHE A 318 -9.19 6.25 9.03
N VAL A 319 -10.34 6.47 9.68
CA VAL A 319 -11.58 5.72 9.41
C VAL A 319 -12.02 5.89 7.96
N ILE A 320 -12.02 7.12 7.43
CA ILE A 320 -12.33 7.35 6.01
C ILE A 320 -11.37 6.56 5.11
N SER A 321 -10.08 6.65 5.39
CA SER A 321 -9.02 5.97 4.61
C SER A 321 -9.18 4.45 4.64
N ALA A 322 -9.40 3.86 5.83
CA ALA A 322 -9.47 2.41 5.99
C ALA A 322 -10.74 1.78 5.41
N TYR A 323 -11.89 2.47 5.50
CA TYR A 323 -13.19 1.86 5.20
C TYR A 323 -13.75 2.18 3.81
N MET A 324 -13.27 3.21 3.12
CA MET A 324 -13.81 3.57 1.81
C MET A 324 -13.44 2.55 0.73
N GLY A 325 -12.26 1.95 0.80
CA GLY A 325 -11.78 0.93 -0.13
C GLY A 325 -10.26 0.89 -0.15
N GLY A 326 -9.69 -0.28 -0.46
CA GLY A 326 -8.25 -0.52 -0.48
C GLY A 326 -7.74 -1.21 0.79
N ILE A 327 -6.42 -1.31 0.89
CA ILE A 327 -5.70 -1.97 1.97
C ILE A 327 -5.24 -0.91 2.97
N PRO A 328 -5.71 -0.94 4.23
CA PRO A 328 -5.28 0.03 5.24
C PRO A 328 -3.81 -0.12 5.62
N LEU A 329 -3.13 1.02 5.77
CA LEU A 329 -1.80 1.13 6.34
C LEU A 329 -1.85 1.87 7.67
N ILE A 330 -1.17 1.34 8.67
CA ILE A 330 -0.84 2.02 9.93
C ILE A 330 0.68 2.23 9.97
N TYR A 331 1.13 3.49 10.03
CA TYR A 331 2.55 3.80 10.19
C TYR A 331 2.92 3.81 11.68
N SER A 332 4.04 3.21 12.03
CA SER A 332 4.54 3.13 13.42
C SER A 332 4.64 4.51 14.06
N SER A 333 4.00 4.66 15.24
CA SER A 333 3.71 5.87 16.01
C SER A 333 2.34 6.52 15.76
N GLN A 334 1.63 6.16 14.70
CA GLN A 334 0.31 6.71 14.41
C GLN A 334 -0.71 6.28 15.48
N GLU A 335 -0.64 5.03 15.92
CA GLU A 335 -1.56 4.42 16.89
C GLU A 335 -1.47 5.02 18.31
N ILE A 336 -0.36 5.66 18.65
CA ILE A 336 -0.18 6.37 19.92
C ILE A 336 -0.46 7.87 19.81
N GLY A 337 -0.88 8.36 18.65
CA GLY A 337 -1.14 9.78 18.43
C GLY A 337 0.11 10.65 18.53
N TYR A 338 1.27 10.18 18.10
CA TYR A 338 2.50 10.96 18.18
C TYR A 338 2.37 12.26 17.39
N ALA A 339 2.49 13.38 18.09
CA ALA A 339 2.10 14.69 17.55
C ALA A 339 3.22 15.46 16.83
N LYS A 340 4.44 14.90 16.77
CA LYS A 340 5.59 15.54 16.12
C LYS A 340 5.89 14.84 14.80
N THR A 341 6.68 15.48 13.94
CA THR A 341 7.28 14.84 12.75
C THR A 341 8.23 13.73 13.17
N VAL A 342 8.29 12.67 12.36
CA VAL A 342 9.20 11.53 12.58
C VAL A 342 10.24 11.54 11.47
N ASN A 343 11.44 12.03 11.80
CA ASN A 343 12.56 11.95 10.87
C ASN A 343 13.14 10.54 10.88
N PHE A 344 12.83 9.74 9.85
CA PHE A 344 13.31 8.37 9.75
C PHE A 344 14.81 8.24 9.38
N PHE A 345 15.53 9.36 9.23
CA PHE A 345 16.98 9.35 9.12
C PHE A 345 17.67 9.21 10.49
N THR A 346 16.97 9.52 11.56
CA THR A 346 17.48 9.50 12.93
C THR A 346 16.63 8.63 13.85
N ASN A 347 17.16 8.23 15.00
CA ASN A 347 16.37 7.55 16.01
C ASN A 347 15.41 8.54 16.69
N VAL A 348 14.12 8.25 16.64
CA VAL A 348 13.06 8.99 17.34
C VAL A 348 12.28 7.97 18.18
N LEU A 349 12.84 7.62 19.35
CA LEU A 349 12.25 6.54 20.17
C LEU A 349 10.87 6.92 20.69
N MET A 350 9.92 5.98 20.58
CA MET A 350 8.54 6.16 20.99
C MET A 350 8.31 5.64 22.42
N ASP A 351 7.53 6.40 23.17
CA ASP A 351 6.85 5.89 24.37
C ASP A 351 5.50 5.29 23.93
N TRP A 352 5.50 3.99 23.72
CA TRP A 352 4.32 3.26 23.20
C TRP A 352 3.12 3.27 24.15
N ASN A 353 3.31 3.63 25.41
CA ASN A 353 2.26 3.75 26.43
C ASN A 353 1.83 5.21 26.67
N SER A 354 2.27 6.15 25.82
CA SER A 354 2.00 7.57 26.00
C SER A 354 0.52 7.95 25.87
N ASN A 355 -0.26 7.17 25.10
CA ASN A 355 -1.67 7.47 24.85
C ASN A 355 -2.51 6.18 24.70
N PRO A 356 -2.73 5.43 25.79
CA PRO A 356 -3.42 4.14 25.73
C PRO A 356 -4.88 4.25 25.28
N ALA A 357 -5.56 5.37 25.57
CA ALA A 357 -6.94 5.58 25.14
C ALA A 357 -7.06 5.71 23.61
N TYR A 358 -6.11 6.37 22.98
CA TYR A 358 -6.08 6.52 21.53
C TYR A 358 -5.70 5.21 20.83
N THR A 359 -4.76 4.44 21.40
CA THR A 359 -4.43 3.09 20.95
C THR A 359 -5.64 2.16 21.02
N GLU A 360 -6.39 2.20 22.13
CA GLU A 360 -7.62 1.41 22.30
C GLU A 360 -8.69 1.80 21.27
N GLU A 361 -8.78 3.08 20.88
CA GLU A 361 -9.69 3.53 19.82
C GLU A 361 -9.28 2.92 18.46
N TYR A 362 -7.96 2.91 18.13
CA TYR A 362 -7.45 2.21 16.94
C TYR A 362 -7.83 0.72 16.94
N GLN A 363 -7.59 0.04 18.06
CA GLN A 363 -7.93 -1.38 18.21
C GLN A 363 -9.43 -1.63 17.96
N LYS A 364 -10.32 -0.80 18.53
CA LYS A 364 -11.78 -0.91 18.31
C LYS A 364 -12.16 -0.66 16.85
N VAL A 365 -11.61 0.36 16.22
CA VAL A 365 -11.85 0.66 14.81
C VAL A 365 -11.41 -0.50 13.93
N MET A 366 -10.24 -1.06 14.20
CA MET A 366 -9.70 -2.15 13.38
C MET A 366 -10.33 -3.51 13.70
N ALA A 367 -10.76 -3.76 14.93
CA ALA A 367 -11.57 -4.94 15.25
C ALA A 367 -12.91 -4.91 14.48
N ALA A 368 -13.56 -3.76 14.43
CA ALA A 368 -14.77 -3.56 13.61
C ALA A 368 -14.48 -3.71 12.11
N TYR A 369 -13.31 -3.27 11.65
CA TYR A 369 -12.86 -3.49 10.26
C TYR A 369 -12.74 -4.98 9.94
N GLN A 370 -12.08 -5.77 10.78
CA GLN A 370 -11.93 -7.21 10.60
C GLN A 370 -13.28 -7.95 10.72
N GLU A 371 -14.11 -7.61 11.74
CA GLU A 371 -15.46 -8.20 11.89
C GLU A 371 -16.34 -7.97 10.66
N SER A 372 -16.20 -6.81 10.02
CA SER A 372 -17.02 -6.45 8.86
C SER A 372 -16.56 -7.07 7.54
N ALA A 373 -15.42 -7.75 7.50
CA ALA A 373 -14.86 -8.31 6.26
C ALA A 373 -15.89 -9.10 5.41
N PRO A 374 -16.74 -9.99 5.98
CA PRO A 374 -17.68 -10.77 5.17
C PRO A 374 -18.78 -9.92 4.49
N ILE A 375 -18.96 -8.68 4.90
CA ILE A 375 -20.01 -7.79 4.41
C ILE A 375 -19.49 -6.48 3.82
N ARG A 376 -18.17 -6.26 3.80
CA ARG A 376 -17.54 -5.00 3.41
C ARG A 376 -17.08 -5.00 1.93
N GLY A 377 -17.46 -5.99 1.15
CA GLY A 377 -17.11 -6.09 -0.27
C GLY A 377 -17.82 -5.09 -1.17
N GLY A 378 -17.39 -5.03 -2.43
CA GLY A 378 -17.99 -4.19 -3.48
C GLY A 378 -17.54 -2.73 -3.44
N GLU A 379 -17.99 -1.97 -4.44
CA GLU A 379 -17.70 -0.54 -4.58
C GLU A 379 -18.51 0.30 -3.57
N PRO A 380 -17.94 1.39 -3.03
CA PRO A 380 -18.67 2.27 -2.15
C PRO A 380 -19.71 3.12 -2.91
N VAL A 381 -20.93 3.21 -2.39
CA VAL A 381 -21.92 4.20 -2.79
C VAL A 381 -21.64 5.48 -2.03
N LEU A 382 -21.20 6.52 -2.72
CA LEU A 382 -20.72 7.78 -2.16
C LEU A 382 -21.84 8.83 -2.18
N TYR A 383 -22.11 9.48 -1.04
CA TYR A 383 -23.14 10.51 -0.91
C TYR A 383 -22.50 11.88 -0.72
N ASN A 384 -22.72 12.79 -1.66
CA ASN A 384 -22.25 14.16 -1.52
C ASN A 384 -23.33 14.99 -0.78
N THR A 385 -23.04 15.42 0.44
CA THR A 385 -23.95 16.23 1.27
C THR A 385 -23.69 17.72 1.14
N GLY A 386 -22.54 18.13 0.63
CA GLY A 386 -22.12 19.54 0.57
C GLY A 386 -21.77 20.18 1.92
N ASP A 387 -21.85 19.43 3.03
CA ASP A 387 -21.74 19.95 4.40
C ASP A 387 -20.40 19.58 5.08
N GLY A 388 -19.40 19.19 4.32
CA GLY A 388 -18.09 18.75 4.87
C GLY A 388 -18.20 17.42 5.64
N VAL A 389 -19.20 16.60 5.30
CA VAL A 389 -19.42 15.27 5.90
C VAL A 389 -19.24 14.19 4.84
N SER A 390 -18.31 13.28 5.08
CA SER A 390 -18.19 12.07 4.27
C SER A 390 -19.26 11.06 4.70
N ILE A 391 -20.09 10.66 3.76
CA ILE A 391 -21.08 9.58 3.95
C ILE A 391 -20.95 8.60 2.80
N TYR A 392 -20.79 7.33 3.13
CA TYR A 392 -20.82 6.26 2.14
C TYR A 392 -21.38 4.96 2.71
N TYR A 393 -21.88 4.13 1.80
CA TYR A 393 -22.34 2.78 2.07
C TYR A 393 -21.49 1.81 1.25
N LYS A 394 -20.89 0.83 1.91
CA LYS A 394 -20.06 -0.19 1.27
C LYS A 394 -20.45 -1.57 1.79
N GLY A 395 -20.92 -2.43 0.88
CA GLY A 395 -21.44 -3.75 1.25
C GLY A 395 -22.57 -3.65 2.28
N GLY A 396 -22.33 -4.07 3.52
CA GLY A 396 -23.27 -3.97 4.63
C GLY A 396 -23.00 -2.85 5.63
N LEU A 397 -22.05 -1.94 5.32
CA LEU A 397 -21.65 -0.86 6.21
C LEU A 397 -22.14 0.51 5.73
N MET A 398 -22.57 1.34 6.66
CA MET A 398 -22.70 2.78 6.48
C MET A 398 -21.64 3.47 7.34
N VAL A 399 -20.79 4.28 6.71
CA VAL A 399 -19.73 5.04 7.37
C VAL A 399 -19.99 6.52 7.18
N VAL A 400 -19.89 7.26 8.27
CA VAL A 400 -20.10 8.71 8.30
C VAL A 400 -18.96 9.36 9.06
N ALA A 401 -18.42 10.46 8.54
CA ALA A 401 -17.37 11.21 9.19
C ALA A 401 -17.52 12.71 8.93
N ASN A 402 -17.61 13.50 9.99
CA ASN A 402 -17.50 14.95 9.92
C ASN A 402 -16.03 15.32 9.76
N THR A 403 -15.68 16.00 8.65
CA THR A 403 -14.29 16.39 8.35
C THR A 403 -13.96 17.80 8.86
N SER A 404 -14.91 18.47 9.56
CA SER A 404 -14.76 19.84 10.01
C SER A 404 -14.60 19.97 11.53
N GLY A 405 -13.99 21.07 11.98
CA GLY A 405 -13.84 21.44 13.40
C GLY A 405 -15.10 21.99 14.06
N SER A 406 -16.27 21.87 13.42
CA SER A 406 -17.55 22.35 13.94
C SER A 406 -18.56 21.22 14.01
N SER A 407 -19.51 21.31 14.94
CA SER A 407 -20.66 20.41 14.92
C SER A 407 -21.53 20.72 13.71
N VAL A 408 -22.07 19.66 13.08
CA VAL A 408 -22.89 19.76 11.87
C VAL A 408 -24.11 18.87 11.99
N GLN A 409 -25.22 19.30 11.42
CA GLN A 409 -26.39 18.46 11.19
C GLN A 409 -26.51 18.18 9.70
N VAL A 410 -26.56 16.91 9.33
CA VAL A 410 -26.69 16.46 7.95
C VAL A 410 -27.85 15.47 7.82
N LYS A 411 -28.57 15.53 6.69
CA LYS A 411 -29.61 14.55 6.39
C LYS A 411 -28.97 13.20 6.05
N THR A 412 -29.51 12.15 6.65
CA THR A 412 -29.21 10.78 6.22
C THR A 412 -29.74 10.54 4.81
N PRO A 413 -29.03 9.85 3.93
CA PRO A 413 -29.58 9.39 2.65
C PRO A 413 -30.91 8.67 2.87
N MET A 414 -31.93 9.02 2.06
CA MET A 414 -33.32 8.57 2.27
C MET A 414 -33.45 7.04 2.31
N GLU A 415 -32.65 6.36 1.50
CA GLU A 415 -32.62 4.89 1.43
C GLU A 415 -31.97 4.21 2.64
N ARG A 416 -31.36 4.98 3.53
CA ARG A 416 -30.70 4.51 4.76
C ARG A 416 -31.38 4.99 6.04
N ALA A 417 -32.18 6.03 5.92
CA ALA A 417 -32.90 6.59 7.07
C ALA A 417 -33.94 5.59 7.61
N GLY A 418 -33.81 5.24 8.89
CA GLY A 418 -34.69 4.26 9.55
C GLY A 418 -34.18 2.82 9.48
N ASP A 419 -33.12 2.53 8.72
CA ASP A 419 -32.51 1.20 8.72
C ASP A 419 -32.08 0.82 10.15
N LYS A 420 -32.37 -0.43 10.52
CA LYS A 420 -31.84 -1.00 11.76
C LYS A 420 -30.38 -1.35 11.59
N ALA A 421 -29.56 -0.94 12.52
CA ALA A 421 -28.12 -1.08 12.42
C ALA A 421 -27.45 -1.28 13.79
N VAL A 422 -26.30 -1.95 13.79
CA VAL A 422 -25.42 -2.04 14.96
C VAL A 422 -24.34 -0.96 14.84
N TYR A 423 -24.26 -0.05 15.83
CA TYR A 423 -23.16 0.87 15.95
C TYR A 423 -21.90 0.11 16.41
N MET A 424 -20.97 -0.10 15.49
CA MET A 424 -19.87 -1.05 15.68
C MET A 424 -18.92 -0.68 16.82
N MET A 425 -18.80 0.61 17.16
CA MET A 425 -17.92 1.04 18.26
C MET A 425 -18.43 0.63 19.65
N THR A 426 -19.71 0.28 19.78
CA THR A 426 -20.33 -0.10 21.06
C THR A 426 -21.10 -1.41 21.01
N GLY A 427 -21.31 -1.98 19.81
CA GLY A 427 -22.17 -3.17 19.61
C GLY A 427 -23.66 -2.91 19.82
N LYS A 428 -24.10 -1.65 20.01
CA LYS A 428 -25.49 -1.29 20.30
C LYS A 428 -26.31 -1.24 19.01
N SER A 429 -27.45 -1.95 19.00
CA SER A 429 -28.44 -1.85 17.92
C SER A 429 -29.28 -0.57 18.07
N GLU A 430 -29.44 0.16 16.97
CA GLU A 430 -30.21 1.39 16.88
C GLU A 430 -30.77 1.58 15.46
N ASN A 431 -31.77 2.44 15.30
CA ASN A 431 -32.20 2.85 13.97
C ASN A 431 -31.38 4.06 13.52
N ILE A 432 -30.95 4.07 12.27
CA ILE A 432 -30.27 5.22 11.69
C ILE A 432 -31.25 6.38 11.63
N PRO A 433 -30.99 7.52 12.29
CA PRO A 433 -31.92 8.64 12.33
C PRO A 433 -32.00 9.33 10.97
N ALA A 434 -33.13 10.01 10.68
CA ALA A 434 -33.32 10.76 9.43
C ALA A 434 -32.38 11.96 9.28
N ALA A 435 -31.83 12.45 10.40
CA ALA A 435 -30.78 13.46 10.41
C ALA A 435 -29.72 13.10 11.46
N LEU A 436 -28.46 13.30 11.11
CA LEU A 436 -27.30 13.03 11.95
C LEU A 436 -26.79 14.33 12.54
N ASN A 437 -26.68 14.37 13.86
CA ASN A 437 -25.96 15.44 14.55
C ASN A 437 -24.58 14.91 14.86
N LEU A 438 -23.56 15.49 14.25
CA LEU A 438 -22.18 15.08 14.39
C LEU A 438 -21.39 16.19 15.08
N GLU A 439 -20.67 15.86 16.12
CA GLU A 439 -19.67 16.77 16.69
C GLU A 439 -18.49 16.98 15.73
N ALA A 440 -17.63 17.97 16.06
CA ALA A 440 -16.39 18.20 15.33
C ALA A 440 -15.58 16.89 15.19
N TYR A 441 -15.23 16.55 13.97
CA TYR A 441 -14.44 15.35 13.63
C TYR A 441 -15.02 14.03 14.14
N GLN A 442 -16.33 13.95 14.41
CA GLN A 442 -16.96 12.71 14.82
C GLN A 442 -17.17 11.79 13.61
N TYR A 443 -16.86 10.51 13.80
CA TYR A 443 -17.19 9.45 12.85
C TYR A 443 -18.19 8.46 13.46
N LYS A 444 -18.88 7.70 12.60
CA LYS A 444 -19.75 6.59 12.96
C LYS A 444 -19.63 5.48 11.93
N ILE A 445 -19.64 4.24 12.41
CA ILE A 445 -19.57 3.04 11.58
C ILE A 445 -20.75 2.17 12.00
N TRP A 446 -21.69 1.95 11.10
CA TRP A 446 -22.86 1.09 11.31
C TRP A 446 -22.83 -0.14 10.40
N LYS A 447 -23.07 -1.29 11.00
CA LYS A 447 -23.40 -2.52 10.31
C LYS A 447 -24.92 -2.59 10.16
N ILE A 448 -25.41 -2.55 8.93
CA ILE A 448 -26.83 -2.60 8.63
C ILE A 448 -27.36 -4.02 8.89
N GLU A 449 -28.42 -4.12 9.67
CA GLU A 449 -29.16 -5.38 9.89
C GLU A 449 -30.11 -5.59 8.70
N LYS A 450 -30.03 -6.79 8.08
CA LYS A 450 -30.90 -7.19 6.96
C LYS A 450 -32.23 -7.73 7.49
#